data_77ec61e4f8ea4efaf2671e249239fb76
#
_entry.id   77ec61e4f8ea4efaf2671e249239fb76
#
_cell.length_a   1.000
_cell.length_b   1.000
_cell.length_c   1.000
_cell.angle_alpha   90.00
_cell.angle_beta   90.00
_cell.angle_gamma   90.00
#
_symmetry.space_group_name_H-M   'P 1'
#
loop_
_entity.id
_entity.type
_entity.pdbx_description
1 polymer ?
#
loop_
_entity_poly.entity_id
_entity_poly.type
_entity_poly.pdbx_seq_one_letter_code
_entity_poly.pdbx_strand_id
1 'polypeptide(L)'
;MLPSSMPATGRLLPTQQADGHTQMALDAWLLKRSNGPVLRFYRWDGPWLSLGRHQRHWPEHWNELVRRGRLSLVRRPSGGRAVLHAGGLTYALICPDAPRRRQEAYRQACQWLIDGFQDLGLPLHFGSDPAGGEANNCFASATVADLVDPCGVKRVGSAQRWQNGRLLQHGEILLDPPAALWEEVFEEAAPAAAPAQINRLELDQRLRQSLVQSWSHCPWQMQPLKADEVQELEVELASGSAL
;
A
#
# COMPACT_ATOMS: atom_id res chain seq x y z
N MET A 1 -18.07 36.52 6.17
CA MET A 1 -16.83 35.76 5.97
C MET A 1 -16.88 34.59 6.95
N LEU A 2 -17.07 33.36 6.43
CA LEU A 2 -16.92 32.15 7.25
C LEU A 2 -15.41 32.01 7.57
N PRO A 3 -15.02 31.64 8.79
CA PRO A 3 -13.63 31.44 9.11
C PRO A 3 -13.08 30.33 8.19
N SER A 4 -11.98 30.63 7.47
CA SER A 4 -11.26 29.60 6.73
C SER A 4 -10.88 28.53 7.73
N SER A 5 -11.47 27.34 7.63
CA SER A 5 -11.09 26.21 8.44
C SER A 5 -9.58 26.00 8.26
N MET A 6 -8.82 25.98 9.36
CA MET A 6 -7.41 25.65 9.32
C MET A 6 -7.23 24.33 8.53
N PRO A 7 -6.24 24.24 7.67
CA PRO A 7 -6.00 22.99 6.94
C PRO A 7 -5.87 21.84 7.94
N ALA A 8 -6.52 20.73 7.66
CA ALA A 8 -6.45 19.55 8.51
C ALA A 8 -4.98 19.12 8.66
N THR A 9 -4.52 18.90 9.90
CA THR A 9 -3.17 18.43 10.16
C THR A 9 -3.04 16.98 9.67
N GLY A 10 -2.03 16.73 8.85
CA GLY A 10 -1.67 15.38 8.40
C GLY A 10 -0.97 14.60 9.51
N ARG A 11 -1.27 13.30 9.59
CA ARG A 11 -0.72 12.39 10.59
C ARG A 11 0.25 11.40 9.95
N LEU A 12 1.47 11.33 10.46
CA LEU A 12 2.43 10.29 10.13
C LEU A 12 2.40 9.24 11.25
N LEU A 13 2.07 8.00 10.92
CA LEU A 13 2.17 6.90 11.89
C LEU A 13 3.59 6.32 11.87
N PRO A 14 4.16 5.91 13.02
CA PRO A 14 5.38 5.13 13.05
C PRO A 14 5.28 3.88 12.18
N THR A 15 6.38 3.47 11.57
CA THR A 15 6.41 2.21 10.81
C THR A 15 6.21 1.04 11.75
N GLN A 16 5.26 0.15 11.41
CA GLN A 16 4.89 -1.01 12.21
C GLN A 16 5.18 -2.30 11.47
N GLN A 17 5.43 -3.36 12.22
CA GLN A 17 5.42 -4.72 11.73
C GLN A 17 4.33 -5.49 12.48
N ALA A 18 3.45 -6.17 11.74
CA ALA A 18 2.36 -6.96 12.30
C ALA A 18 1.84 -7.97 11.27
N ASP A 19 0.95 -8.84 11.71
CA ASP A 19 0.24 -9.79 10.85
C ASP A 19 -0.70 -9.10 9.85
N GLY A 20 -1.07 -9.85 8.80
CA GLY A 20 -1.86 -9.29 7.71
C GLY A 20 -3.27 -8.87 8.11
N HIS A 21 -3.89 -9.53 9.09
CA HIS A 21 -5.22 -9.16 9.56
C HIS A 21 -5.18 -7.81 10.27
N THR A 22 -4.21 -7.61 11.15
CA THR A 22 -3.95 -6.34 11.83
C THR A 22 -3.67 -5.22 10.85
N GLN A 23 -2.81 -5.45 9.84
CA GLN A 23 -2.48 -4.43 8.84
C GLN A 23 -3.71 -3.99 8.03
N MET A 24 -4.51 -4.95 7.56
CA MET A 24 -5.69 -4.66 6.74
C MET A 24 -6.84 -4.06 7.57
N ALA A 25 -6.99 -4.48 8.82
CA ALA A 25 -7.95 -3.89 9.75
C ALA A 25 -7.61 -2.42 10.05
N LEU A 26 -6.33 -2.11 10.28
CA LEU A 26 -5.89 -0.74 10.54
C LEU A 26 -6.10 0.16 9.31
N ASP A 27 -5.82 -0.31 8.10
CA ASP A 27 -6.12 0.44 6.87
C ASP A 27 -7.63 0.75 6.75
N ALA A 28 -8.47 -0.24 7.02
CA ALA A 28 -9.93 -0.07 6.97
C ALA A 28 -10.44 0.86 8.09
N TRP A 29 -9.89 0.75 9.29
CA TRP A 29 -10.23 1.60 10.44
C TRP A 29 -9.85 3.06 10.19
N LEU A 30 -8.63 3.31 9.70
CA LEU A 30 -8.17 4.65 9.34
C LEU A 30 -9.05 5.27 8.26
N LEU A 31 -9.44 4.51 7.23
CA LEU A 31 -10.36 4.99 6.19
C LEU A 31 -11.71 5.43 6.76
N LYS A 32 -12.23 4.72 7.77
CA LYS A 32 -13.51 5.05 8.41
C LYS A 32 -13.41 6.26 9.35
N ARG A 33 -12.29 6.44 10.07
CA ARG A 33 -12.18 7.31 11.25
C ARG A 33 -11.36 8.57 11.03
N SER A 34 -10.42 8.60 10.06
CA SER A 34 -9.51 9.74 9.93
C SER A 34 -10.22 11.02 9.50
N ASN A 35 -9.97 12.11 10.19
CA ASN A 35 -10.50 13.44 9.88
C ASN A 35 -9.53 14.30 9.05
N GLY A 36 -8.28 13.89 8.91
CA GLY A 36 -7.23 14.51 8.12
C GLY A 36 -6.45 13.47 7.32
N PRO A 37 -5.48 13.91 6.50
CA PRO A 37 -4.61 12.99 5.78
C PRO A 37 -3.79 12.14 6.75
N VAL A 38 -3.58 10.86 6.44
CA VAL A 38 -2.75 9.95 7.22
C VAL A 38 -1.83 9.18 6.30
N LEU A 39 -0.53 9.15 6.62
CA LEU A 39 0.43 8.25 5.99
C LEU A 39 0.94 7.25 7.02
N ARG A 40 0.99 5.97 6.61
CA ARG A 40 1.71 4.94 7.33
C ARG A 40 2.55 4.10 6.38
N PHE A 41 3.68 3.61 6.88
CA PHE A 41 4.42 2.50 6.29
C PHE A 41 4.34 1.31 7.22
N TYR A 42 4.38 0.11 6.64
CA TYR A 42 4.37 -1.11 7.43
C TYR A 42 5.06 -2.28 6.72
N ARG A 43 5.49 -3.23 7.53
CA ARG A 43 6.04 -4.51 7.13
C ARG A 43 5.15 -5.62 7.65
N TRP A 44 5.19 -6.73 6.99
CA TRP A 44 4.41 -7.91 7.34
C TRP A 44 5.29 -8.85 8.18
N ASP A 45 4.69 -9.54 9.14
CA ASP A 45 5.35 -10.56 9.95
C ASP A 45 5.39 -11.91 9.19
N GLY A 46 6.32 -12.05 8.31
CA GLY A 46 6.43 -13.18 7.39
C GLY A 46 5.77 -12.92 6.03
N PRO A 47 5.73 -13.94 5.17
CA PRO A 47 5.13 -13.84 3.85
C PRO A 47 3.60 -13.86 3.92
N TRP A 48 2.97 -12.88 3.30
CA TRP A 48 1.51 -12.77 3.17
C TRP A 48 1.10 -12.60 1.72
N LEU A 49 -0.02 -13.21 1.34
CA LEU A 49 -0.67 -12.97 0.06
C LEU A 49 -2.00 -12.25 0.31
N SER A 50 -2.10 -10.97 -0.08
CA SER A 50 -3.33 -10.23 0.04
C SER A 50 -4.20 -10.40 -1.20
N LEU A 51 -5.43 -10.89 -1.00
CA LEU A 51 -6.45 -11.00 -2.04
C LEU A 51 -7.20 -9.68 -2.18
N GLY A 52 -7.52 -9.31 -3.41
CA GLY A 52 -8.41 -8.17 -3.65
C GLY A 52 -9.81 -8.41 -3.08
N ARG A 53 -10.50 -7.33 -2.65
CA ARG A 53 -11.84 -7.42 -2.04
C ARG A 53 -12.84 -8.28 -2.80
N HIS A 54 -12.80 -8.22 -4.14
CA HIS A 54 -13.74 -8.93 -5.01
C HIS A 54 -13.16 -10.20 -5.64
N GLN A 55 -11.93 -10.56 -5.33
CA GLN A 55 -11.28 -11.78 -5.81
C GLN A 55 -11.86 -12.99 -5.07
N ARG A 56 -12.80 -13.69 -5.70
CA ARG A 56 -13.50 -14.84 -5.09
C ARG A 56 -12.82 -16.17 -5.39
N HIS A 57 -12.05 -16.22 -6.48
CA HIS A 57 -11.36 -17.42 -6.94
C HIS A 57 -9.86 -17.15 -6.99
N TRP A 58 -9.08 -18.16 -6.65
CA TRP A 58 -7.63 -18.18 -6.72
C TRP A 58 -7.14 -19.62 -6.94
N PRO A 59 -5.89 -19.82 -7.43
CA PRO A 59 -5.31 -21.15 -7.64
C PRO A 59 -5.33 -22.01 -6.38
N GLU A 60 -5.69 -23.29 -6.52
CA GLU A 60 -5.77 -24.20 -5.36
C GLU A 60 -4.43 -24.40 -4.67
N HIS A 61 -3.32 -24.35 -5.40
CA HIS A 61 -2.00 -24.49 -4.82
C HIS A 61 -1.67 -23.41 -3.76
N TRP A 62 -2.34 -22.24 -3.77
CA TRP A 62 -2.17 -21.25 -2.70
C TRP A 62 -2.69 -21.76 -1.35
N ASN A 63 -3.78 -22.53 -1.34
CA ASN A 63 -4.26 -23.17 -0.12
C ASN A 63 -3.25 -24.21 0.40
N GLU A 64 -2.57 -24.92 -0.51
CA GLU A 64 -1.50 -25.85 -0.13
C GLU A 64 -0.29 -25.12 0.47
N LEU A 65 0.12 -23.99 -0.09
CA LEU A 65 1.20 -23.16 0.45
C LEU A 65 0.85 -22.66 1.88
N VAL A 66 -0.41 -22.29 2.12
CA VAL A 66 -0.89 -21.91 3.47
C VAL A 66 -0.81 -23.09 4.43
N ARG A 67 -1.31 -24.27 4.03
CA ARG A 67 -1.27 -25.49 4.87
C ARG A 67 0.17 -25.91 5.23
N ARG A 68 1.13 -25.64 4.36
CA ARG A 68 2.58 -25.88 4.60
C ARG A 68 3.26 -24.74 5.38
N GLY A 69 2.54 -23.68 5.76
CA GLY A 69 3.11 -22.54 6.46
C GLY A 69 4.09 -21.70 5.62
N ARG A 70 4.01 -21.80 4.29
CA ARG A 70 4.87 -21.04 3.37
C ARG A 70 4.48 -19.57 3.29
N LEU A 71 3.18 -19.28 3.43
CA LEU A 71 2.59 -17.95 3.48
C LEU A 71 1.25 -17.97 4.21
N SER A 72 0.74 -16.79 4.51
CA SER A 72 -0.63 -16.59 5.02
C SER A 72 -1.47 -15.81 4.02
N LEU A 73 -2.80 -15.97 4.09
CA LEU A 73 -3.74 -15.24 3.24
C LEU A 73 -4.49 -14.18 4.05
N VAL A 74 -4.74 -13.04 3.42
CA VAL A 74 -5.64 -12.03 3.96
C VAL A 74 -6.40 -11.36 2.82
N ARG A 75 -7.58 -10.84 3.10
CA ARG A 75 -8.33 -10.01 2.14
C ARG A 75 -8.11 -8.54 2.46
N ARG A 76 -7.73 -7.74 1.45
CA ARG A 76 -7.57 -6.30 1.63
C ARG A 76 -8.88 -5.53 1.33
N PRO A 77 -9.06 -4.34 1.91
CA PRO A 77 -10.28 -3.53 1.69
C PRO A 77 -10.41 -2.99 0.26
N SER A 78 -9.31 -2.89 -0.49
CA SER A 78 -9.30 -2.43 -1.88
C SER A 78 -9.47 -3.57 -2.89
N GLY A 79 -9.73 -3.25 -4.14
CA GLY A 79 -9.83 -4.21 -5.24
C GLY A 79 -8.46 -4.63 -5.80
N GLY A 80 -8.48 -5.23 -6.98
CA GLY A 80 -7.29 -5.71 -7.70
C GLY A 80 -7.01 -7.20 -7.50
N ARG A 81 -5.91 -7.68 -8.08
CA ARG A 81 -5.42 -9.05 -8.01
C ARG A 81 -4.56 -9.28 -6.78
N ALA A 82 -4.15 -10.52 -6.54
CA ALA A 82 -3.31 -10.86 -5.41
C ALA A 82 -1.96 -10.13 -5.43
N VAL A 83 -1.47 -9.80 -4.24
CA VAL A 83 -0.17 -9.19 -4.00
C VAL A 83 0.58 -10.00 -2.96
N LEU A 84 1.78 -10.46 -3.31
CA LEU A 84 2.69 -11.11 -2.38
C LEU A 84 3.50 -10.04 -1.62
N HIS A 85 3.33 -10.02 -0.31
CA HIS A 85 4.05 -9.15 0.62
C HIS A 85 5.20 -9.93 1.25
N ALA A 86 6.33 -9.89 0.56
CA ALA A 86 7.58 -10.51 1.01
C ALA A 86 8.76 -9.74 0.41
N GLY A 87 9.65 -9.24 1.24
CA GLY A 87 10.83 -8.48 0.82
C GLY A 87 10.56 -7.08 0.29
N GLY A 88 9.40 -6.49 0.60
CA GLY A 88 8.97 -5.15 0.21
C GLY A 88 8.68 -4.22 1.38
N LEU A 89 8.10 -3.07 1.07
CA LEU A 89 7.58 -2.10 2.02
C LEU A 89 6.17 -1.69 1.57
N THR A 90 5.20 -1.83 2.45
CA THR A 90 3.83 -1.42 2.15
C THR A 90 3.56 -0.02 2.70
N TYR A 91 2.82 0.78 1.96
CA TYR A 91 2.34 2.08 2.41
C TYR A 91 0.81 2.14 2.37
N ALA A 92 0.23 2.99 3.21
CA ALA A 92 -1.16 3.41 3.12
C ALA A 92 -1.28 4.93 3.34
N LEU A 93 -1.99 5.59 2.43
CA LEU A 93 -2.29 7.01 2.45
C LEU A 93 -3.80 7.19 2.50
N ILE A 94 -4.28 7.88 3.53
CA ILE A 94 -5.69 8.29 3.65
C ILE A 94 -5.80 9.74 3.21
N CYS A 95 -6.71 10.02 2.29
CA CYS A 95 -7.00 11.36 1.78
C CYS A 95 -8.50 11.67 1.98
N PRO A 96 -8.87 12.54 2.92
CA PRO A 96 -10.29 12.91 3.11
C PRO A 96 -10.88 13.66 1.92
N ASP A 97 -10.05 14.47 1.24
CA ASP A 97 -10.50 15.40 0.18
C ASP A 97 -9.83 15.07 -1.18
N ALA A 98 -9.72 13.78 -1.49
CA ALA A 98 -9.08 13.35 -2.74
C ALA A 98 -9.95 13.76 -3.98
N PRO A 99 -9.32 14.02 -5.15
CA PRO A 99 -10.02 14.30 -6.38
C PRO A 99 -11.04 13.21 -6.73
N ARG A 100 -12.23 13.59 -7.17
CA ARG A 100 -13.29 12.63 -7.53
C ARG A 100 -12.96 11.79 -8.77
N ARG A 101 -12.13 12.31 -9.67
CA ARG A 101 -11.65 11.58 -10.85
C ARG A 101 -10.57 10.60 -10.45
N ARG A 102 -10.83 9.31 -10.61
CA ARG A 102 -9.92 8.22 -10.17
C ARG A 102 -8.48 8.40 -10.68
N GLN A 103 -8.30 8.73 -11.95
CA GLN A 103 -6.95 8.91 -12.51
C GLN A 103 -6.20 10.09 -11.88
N GLU A 104 -6.89 11.19 -11.61
CA GLU A 104 -6.34 12.36 -10.93
C GLU A 104 -5.99 12.03 -9.48
N ALA A 105 -6.87 11.28 -8.77
CA ALA A 105 -6.60 10.80 -7.43
C ALA A 105 -5.36 9.90 -7.36
N TYR A 106 -5.16 8.99 -8.34
CA TYR A 106 -3.93 8.19 -8.42
C TYR A 106 -2.69 9.07 -8.64
N ARG A 107 -2.75 10.02 -9.57
CA ARG A 107 -1.63 10.93 -9.83
C ARG A 107 -1.24 11.72 -8.59
N GLN A 108 -2.21 12.35 -7.93
CA GLN A 108 -1.96 13.12 -6.72
C GLN A 108 -1.40 12.24 -5.59
N ALA A 109 -1.97 11.06 -5.39
CA ALA A 109 -1.57 10.16 -4.31
C ALA A 109 -0.27 9.39 -4.58
N CYS A 110 0.28 9.42 -5.83
CA CYS A 110 1.54 8.77 -6.18
C CYS A 110 2.69 9.75 -6.45
N GLN A 111 2.43 11.05 -6.68
CA GLN A 111 3.48 11.99 -7.08
C GLN A 111 4.63 12.04 -6.08
N TRP A 112 4.34 12.08 -4.80
CA TRP A 112 5.36 12.07 -3.75
C TRP A 112 6.25 10.80 -3.75
N LEU A 113 5.73 9.67 -4.22
CA LEU A 113 6.55 8.46 -4.43
C LEU A 113 7.52 8.66 -5.59
N ILE A 114 7.04 9.21 -6.71
CA ILE A 114 7.89 9.53 -7.87
C ILE A 114 9.01 10.48 -7.45
N ASP A 115 8.68 11.57 -6.76
CA ASP A 115 9.64 12.55 -6.27
C ASP A 115 10.67 11.91 -5.33
N GLY A 116 10.20 11.12 -4.35
CA GLY A 116 11.08 10.46 -3.39
C GLY A 116 12.00 9.41 -4.01
N PHE A 117 11.52 8.65 -4.99
CA PHE A 117 12.36 7.69 -5.70
C PHE A 117 13.32 8.38 -6.67
N GLN A 118 12.94 9.52 -7.26
CA GLN A 118 13.85 10.36 -8.05
C GLN A 118 15.04 10.83 -7.19
N ASP A 119 14.77 11.29 -5.94
CA ASP A 119 15.81 11.72 -5.00
C ASP A 119 16.72 10.57 -4.53
N LEU A 120 16.23 9.35 -4.61
CA LEU A 120 16.98 8.12 -4.33
C LEU A 120 17.75 7.57 -5.54
N GLY A 121 17.69 8.27 -6.69
CA GLY A 121 18.37 7.86 -7.92
C GLY A 121 17.71 6.72 -8.68
N LEU A 122 16.43 6.43 -8.40
CA LEU A 122 15.62 5.47 -9.14
C LEU A 122 14.35 6.17 -9.68
N PRO A 123 14.41 6.88 -10.81
CA PRO A 123 13.25 7.57 -11.35
C PRO A 123 12.14 6.60 -11.69
N LEU A 124 10.93 6.89 -11.20
CA LEU A 124 9.74 6.10 -11.49
C LEU A 124 8.78 6.90 -12.39
N HIS A 125 8.01 6.20 -13.20
CA HIS A 125 6.95 6.77 -14.03
C HIS A 125 5.68 5.93 -13.95
N PHE A 126 4.54 6.50 -14.30
CA PHE A 126 3.28 5.75 -14.35
C PHE A 126 3.31 4.67 -15.45
N GLY A 127 2.77 3.51 -15.14
CA GLY A 127 2.57 2.46 -16.13
C GLY A 127 1.56 2.87 -17.21
N SER A 128 1.57 2.15 -18.33
CA SER A 128 0.75 2.44 -19.51
C SER A 128 -0.13 1.28 -19.95
N ASP A 129 -0.02 0.12 -19.32
CA ASP A 129 -0.79 -1.05 -19.70
C ASP A 129 -2.29 -0.83 -19.51
N PRO A 130 -3.13 -1.40 -20.37
CA PRO A 130 -4.57 -1.35 -20.19
C PRO A 130 -4.99 -2.05 -18.88
N ALA A 131 -5.97 -1.50 -18.20
CA ALA A 131 -6.54 -2.14 -17.04
C ALA A 131 -7.33 -3.39 -17.46
N GLY A 132 -7.08 -4.50 -16.77
CA GLY A 132 -7.72 -5.79 -17.07
C GLY A 132 -6.72 -6.87 -17.44
N GLY A 133 -7.19 -8.07 -17.68
CA GLY A 133 -6.39 -9.26 -17.99
C GLY A 133 -6.67 -10.40 -16.99
N GLU A 134 -6.28 -11.62 -17.36
CA GLU A 134 -6.62 -12.85 -16.60
C GLU A 134 -5.58 -13.26 -15.55
N ALA A 135 -4.40 -12.60 -15.50
CA ALA A 135 -3.35 -12.97 -14.56
C ALA A 135 -3.80 -12.83 -13.08
N ASN A 136 -3.40 -13.77 -12.24
CA ASN A 136 -3.67 -13.72 -10.80
C ASN A 136 -2.73 -12.76 -10.05
N ASN A 137 -1.57 -12.47 -10.62
CA ASN A 137 -0.52 -11.63 -10.06
C ASN A 137 -0.78 -10.14 -10.37
N CYS A 138 -0.81 -9.28 -9.34
CA CYS A 138 -0.94 -7.83 -9.52
C CYS A 138 0.27 -7.21 -10.23
N PHE A 139 1.44 -7.81 -10.12
CA PHE A 139 2.68 -7.31 -10.75
C PHE A 139 2.88 -7.75 -12.20
N ALA A 140 2.00 -8.58 -12.76
CA ALA A 140 2.05 -9.02 -14.16
C ALA A 140 1.76 -7.92 -15.19
N SER A 141 1.18 -6.78 -14.78
CA SER A 141 0.94 -5.63 -15.65
C SER A 141 1.07 -4.33 -14.89
N ALA A 142 1.44 -3.25 -15.57
CA ALA A 142 1.64 -1.92 -14.98
C ALA A 142 0.68 -0.90 -15.59
N THR A 143 -0.42 -0.66 -14.91
CA THR A 143 -1.45 0.30 -15.30
C THR A 143 -1.09 1.73 -14.87
N VAL A 144 -1.92 2.71 -15.20
CA VAL A 144 -1.79 4.11 -14.73
C VAL A 144 -1.87 4.28 -13.21
N ALA A 145 -2.19 3.23 -12.47
CA ALA A 145 -2.19 3.18 -11.00
C ALA A 145 -0.85 2.73 -10.41
N ASP A 146 0.07 2.29 -11.24
CA ASP A 146 1.30 1.63 -10.86
C ASP A 146 2.50 2.48 -11.25
N LEU A 147 3.64 2.29 -10.56
CA LEU A 147 4.88 2.98 -10.89
C LEU A 147 5.94 1.97 -11.35
N VAL A 148 6.59 2.33 -12.45
CA VAL A 148 7.55 1.48 -13.18
C VAL A 148 8.90 2.17 -13.20
N ASP A 149 9.99 1.41 -13.06
CA ASP A 149 11.34 1.90 -13.17
C ASP A 149 11.82 1.95 -14.65
N PRO A 150 12.99 2.55 -14.95
CA PRO A 150 13.50 2.64 -16.33
C PRO A 150 13.76 1.27 -17.00
N CYS A 151 13.90 0.21 -16.23
CA CYS A 151 14.07 -1.16 -16.75
C CYS A 151 12.73 -1.85 -17.05
N GLY A 152 11.60 -1.14 -16.87
CA GLY A 152 10.26 -1.71 -17.08
C GLY A 152 9.74 -2.54 -15.91
N VAL A 153 10.43 -2.58 -14.77
CA VAL A 153 9.98 -3.32 -13.59
C VAL A 153 8.97 -2.50 -12.82
N LYS A 154 7.79 -3.06 -12.57
CA LYS A 154 6.79 -2.44 -11.69
C LYS A 154 7.32 -2.43 -10.26
N ARG A 155 7.65 -1.25 -9.76
CA ARG A 155 8.19 -1.04 -8.41
C ARG A 155 7.11 -0.76 -7.38
N VAL A 156 6.02 -0.12 -7.79
CA VAL A 156 4.91 0.18 -6.88
C VAL A 156 3.61 -0.27 -7.51
N GLY A 157 2.92 -1.18 -6.86
CA GLY A 157 1.56 -1.58 -7.21
C GLY A 157 0.57 -0.97 -6.23
N SER A 158 -0.36 -0.12 -6.70
CA SER A 158 -1.29 0.61 -5.84
C SER A 158 -2.75 0.25 -6.12
N ALA A 159 -3.55 0.26 -5.07
CA ALA A 159 -5.00 0.09 -5.15
C ALA A 159 -5.73 1.13 -4.30
N GLN A 160 -6.94 1.48 -4.71
CA GLN A 160 -7.76 2.48 -4.04
C GLN A 160 -9.07 1.88 -3.49
N ARG A 161 -9.51 2.42 -2.35
CA ARG A 161 -10.82 2.22 -1.75
C ARG A 161 -11.43 3.57 -1.41
N TRP A 162 -12.64 3.79 -1.91
CA TRP A 162 -13.44 4.97 -1.56
C TRP A 162 -14.53 4.61 -0.58
N GLN A 163 -14.67 5.40 0.47
CA GLN A 163 -15.73 5.22 1.47
C GLN A 163 -16.07 6.57 2.12
N ASN A 164 -17.36 6.96 2.07
CA ASN A 164 -17.88 8.18 2.69
C ASN A 164 -17.08 9.45 2.34
N GLY A 165 -16.71 9.61 1.06
CA GLY A 165 -15.95 10.76 0.56
C GLY A 165 -14.43 10.69 0.84
N ARG A 166 -13.96 9.69 1.57
CA ARG A 166 -12.52 9.48 1.88
C ARG A 166 -11.92 8.47 0.92
N LEU A 167 -10.65 8.66 0.63
CA LEU A 167 -9.83 7.73 -0.17
C LEU A 167 -8.78 7.06 0.72
N LEU A 168 -8.74 5.75 0.69
CA LEU A 168 -7.54 4.97 1.02
C LEU A 168 -6.84 4.62 -0.28
N GLN A 169 -5.56 4.99 -0.42
CA GLN A 169 -4.66 4.40 -1.39
C GLN A 169 -3.57 3.66 -0.63
N HIS A 170 -3.41 2.40 -0.90
CA HIS A 170 -2.32 1.61 -0.36
C HIS A 170 -1.63 0.81 -1.46
N GLY A 171 -0.39 0.43 -1.24
CA GLY A 171 0.39 -0.27 -2.25
C GLY A 171 1.64 -0.91 -1.69
N GLU A 172 2.12 -1.90 -2.44
CA GLU A 172 3.39 -2.57 -2.18
C GLU A 172 4.50 -1.91 -2.99
N ILE A 173 5.57 -1.54 -2.31
CA ILE A 173 6.84 -1.11 -2.89
C ILE A 173 7.72 -2.35 -2.98
N LEU A 174 7.91 -2.86 -4.19
CA LEU A 174 8.66 -4.08 -4.47
C LEU A 174 10.16 -3.79 -4.41
N LEU A 175 10.85 -4.37 -3.42
CA LEU A 175 12.28 -4.15 -3.21
C LEU A 175 13.11 -5.39 -3.57
N ASP A 176 12.80 -6.52 -2.96
CA ASP A 176 13.57 -7.76 -3.10
C ASP A 176 12.64 -8.96 -2.95
N PRO A 177 11.84 -9.26 -3.98
CA PRO A 177 10.94 -10.39 -3.91
C PRO A 177 11.74 -11.69 -3.80
N PRO A 178 11.42 -12.59 -2.83
CA PRO A 178 12.12 -13.86 -2.71
C PRO A 178 11.77 -14.77 -3.89
N ALA A 179 12.73 -14.99 -4.78
CA ALA A 179 12.52 -15.63 -6.09
C ALA A 179 11.82 -17.00 -5.97
N ALA A 180 12.27 -17.86 -5.06
CA ALA A 180 11.69 -19.18 -4.88
C ALA A 180 10.22 -19.13 -4.44
N LEU A 181 9.89 -18.25 -3.47
CA LEU A 181 8.51 -18.11 -3.01
C LEU A 181 7.62 -17.46 -4.08
N TRP A 182 8.17 -16.51 -4.83
CA TRP A 182 7.45 -15.88 -5.94
C TRP A 182 7.04 -16.90 -7.00
N GLU A 183 7.97 -17.77 -7.40
CA GLU A 183 7.73 -18.86 -8.34
C GLU A 183 6.72 -19.88 -7.79
N GLU A 184 6.82 -20.25 -6.51
CA GLU A 184 5.84 -21.12 -5.85
C GLU A 184 4.42 -20.53 -5.87
N VAL A 185 4.28 -19.20 -5.75
CA VAL A 185 2.97 -18.52 -5.68
C VAL A 185 2.39 -18.24 -7.06
N PHE A 186 3.20 -17.70 -7.97
CA PHE A 186 2.69 -17.17 -9.24
C PHE A 186 3.04 -18.03 -10.46
N GLU A 187 3.89 -19.05 -10.28
CA GLU A 187 4.39 -19.90 -11.39
C GLU A 187 5.12 -19.07 -12.47
N GLU A 188 5.69 -17.95 -12.06
CA GLU A 188 6.40 -16.97 -12.89
C GLU A 188 7.72 -16.59 -12.23
N ALA A 189 8.70 -16.14 -13.02
CA ALA A 189 9.94 -15.59 -12.48
C ALA A 189 9.68 -14.33 -11.66
N ALA A 190 10.37 -14.18 -10.52
CA ALA A 190 10.27 -12.97 -9.71
C ALA A 190 10.79 -11.74 -10.49
N PRO A 191 10.16 -10.56 -10.33
CA PRO A 191 10.71 -9.33 -10.83
C PRO A 191 12.11 -9.06 -10.24
N ALA A 192 12.96 -8.39 -11.00
CA ALA A 192 14.30 -8.03 -10.53
C ALA A 192 14.24 -7.22 -9.22
N ALA A 193 15.16 -7.47 -8.30
CA ALA A 193 15.31 -6.70 -7.08
C ALA A 193 15.55 -5.21 -7.38
N ALA A 194 15.18 -4.33 -6.44
CA ALA A 194 15.51 -2.91 -6.53
C ALA A 194 17.04 -2.73 -6.47
N PRO A 195 17.59 -1.70 -7.15
CA PRO A 195 19.01 -1.41 -7.12
C PRO A 195 19.56 -1.28 -5.68
N ALA A 196 20.81 -1.72 -5.47
CA ALA A 196 21.43 -1.78 -4.14
C ALA A 196 21.55 -0.42 -3.42
N GLN A 197 21.58 0.70 -4.19
CA GLN A 197 21.60 2.05 -3.62
C GLN A 197 20.32 2.42 -2.85
N ILE A 198 19.23 1.68 -3.04
CA ILE A 198 18.00 1.90 -2.28
C ILE A 198 18.18 1.31 -0.88
N ASN A 199 18.50 2.16 0.08
CA ASN A 199 18.64 1.74 1.48
C ASN A 199 17.27 1.39 2.08
N ARG A 200 17.01 0.09 2.23
CA ARG A 200 15.73 -0.44 2.71
C ARG A 200 15.41 -0.08 4.17
N LEU A 201 16.41 0.22 4.98
CA LEU A 201 16.24 0.59 6.39
C LEU A 201 15.77 2.04 6.55
N GLU A 202 16.13 2.92 5.60
CA GLU A 202 15.82 4.34 5.63
C GLU A 202 14.73 4.75 4.63
N LEU A 203 14.27 3.81 3.79
CA LEU A 203 13.35 4.11 2.70
C LEU A 203 12.06 4.78 3.19
N ASP A 204 11.45 4.27 4.25
CA ASP A 204 10.22 4.83 4.83
C ASP A 204 10.43 6.25 5.35
N GLN A 205 11.59 6.55 5.93
CA GLN A 205 11.93 7.91 6.38
C GLN A 205 12.10 8.86 5.20
N ARG A 206 12.82 8.45 4.16
CA ARG A 206 13.03 9.25 2.93
C ARG A 206 11.71 9.53 2.22
N LEU A 207 10.87 8.51 2.09
CA LEU A 207 9.56 8.66 1.46
C LEU A 207 8.59 9.52 2.30
N ARG A 208 8.67 9.49 3.65
CA ARG A 208 7.93 10.44 4.49
C ARG A 208 8.35 11.88 4.23
N GLN A 209 9.65 12.14 4.12
CA GLN A 209 10.17 13.46 3.82
C GLN A 209 9.65 13.96 2.46
N SER A 210 9.66 13.11 1.43
CA SER A 210 9.10 13.42 0.13
C SER A 210 7.61 13.78 0.19
N LEU A 211 6.79 13.00 0.94
CA LEU A 211 5.38 13.34 1.11
C LEU A 211 5.20 14.72 1.77
N VAL A 212 5.91 14.98 2.86
CA VAL A 212 5.83 16.25 3.60
C VAL A 212 6.19 17.43 2.69
N GLN A 213 7.16 17.27 1.82
CA GLN A 213 7.56 18.30 0.83
C GLN A 213 6.49 18.46 -0.26
N SER A 214 6.04 17.37 -0.88
CA SER A 214 5.02 17.39 -1.94
C SER A 214 3.68 17.92 -1.46
N TRP A 215 3.33 17.66 -0.19
CA TRP A 215 2.07 18.10 0.44
C TRP A 215 2.33 19.21 1.47
N SER A 216 3.15 20.19 1.13
CA SER A 216 3.58 21.30 2.00
C SER A 216 2.43 22.21 2.47
N HIS A 217 1.29 22.18 1.77
CA HIS A 217 0.06 22.86 2.19
C HIS A 217 -0.62 22.25 3.43
N CYS A 218 -0.22 21.03 3.82
CA CYS A 218 -0.72 20.31 4.98
C CYS A 218 0.40 20.21 6.04
N PRO A 219 0.21 20.73 7.27
CA PRO A 219 1.16 20.50 8.35
C PRO A 219 1.11 19.03 8.76
N TRP A 220 2.25 18.34 8.76
CA TRP A 220 2.36 16.92 9.12
C TRP A 220 3.01 16.74 10.49
N GLN A 221 2.48 15.80 11.27
CA GLN A 221 3.01 15.47 12.59
C GLN A 221 3.15 13.96 12.75
N MET A 222 4.28 13.53 13.32
CA MET A 222 4.44 12.14 13.76
C MET A 222 3.57 11.91 14.99
N GLN A 223 2.58 11.04 14.89
CA GLN A 223 1.63 10.79 15.95
C GLN A 223 1.20 9.31 15.93
N PRO A 224 1.68 8.49 16.88
CA PRO A 224 1.27 7.09 16.99
C PRO A 224 -0.24 6.96 17.28
N LEU A 225 -0.76 5.75 17.18
CA LEU A 225 -2.12 5.46 17.62
C LEU A 225 -2.24 5.76 19.13
N LYS A 226 -3.35 6.38 19.52
CA LYS A 226 -3.69 6.59 20.91
C LYS A 226 -4.21 5.29 21.53
N ALA A 227 -4.22 5.21 22.86
CA ALA A 227 -4.67 4.02 23.56
C ALA A 227 -6.15 3.65 23.26
N ASP A 228 -7.02 4.66 23.15
CA ASP A 228 -8.42 4.48 22.76
C ASP A 228 -8.58 3.99 21.31
N GLU A 229 -7.76 4.49 20.39
CA GLU A 229 -7.74 4.05 18.98
C GLU A 229 -7.25 2.59 18.85
N VAL A 230 -6.26 2.19 19.65
CA VAL A 230 -5.78 0.80 19.72
C VAL A 230 -6.87 -0.11 20.23
N GLN A 231 -7.57 0.27 21.31
CA GLN A 231 -8.67 -0.52 21.86
C GLN A 231 -9.83 -0.67 20.86
N GLU A 232 -10.19 0.39 20.14
CA GLU A 232 -11.21 0.31 19.09
C GLU A 232 -10.80 -0.66 17.97
N LEU A 233 -9.54 -0.61 17.54
CA LEU A 233 -9.01 -1.51 16.51
C LEU A 233 -9.03 -2.98 16.97
N GLU A 234 -8.67 -3.25 18.22
CA GLU A 234 -8.73 -4.60 18.81
C GLU A 234 -10.17 -5.16 18.82
N VAL A 235 -11.14 -4.32 19.15
CA VAL A 235 -12.58 -4.70 19.10
C VAL A 235 -13.01 -5.00 17.65
N GLU A 236 -12.61 -4.19 16.66
CA GLU A 236 -12.92 -4.46 15.25
C GLU A 236 -12.27 -5.78 14.76
N LEU A 237 -11.04 -6.06 15.16
CA LEU A 237 -10.35 -7.32 14.87
C LEU A 237 -11.08 -8.53 15.46
N ALA A 238 -11.45 -8.45 16.74
CA ALA A 238 -12.15 -9.53 17.44
C ALA A 238 -13.54 -9.83 16.86
N SER A 239 -14.22 -8.80 16.34
CA SER A 239 -15.56 -8.94 15.74
C SER A 239 -15.57 -9.51 14.31
N GLY A 240 -14.39 -9.63 13.67
CA GLY A 240 -14.28 -10.00 12.26
C GLY A 240 -14.88 -8.97 11.28
N SER A 241 -15.24 -7.79 11.77
CA SER A 241 -15.96 -6.76 11.01
C SER A 241 -15.05 -5.90 10.13
N ALA A 242 -13.73 -6.13 10.18
CA ALA A 242 -12.75 -5.25 9.55
C ALA A 242 -12.66 -5.43 8.01
N LEU A 243 -13.18 -6.51 7.41
CA LEU A 243 -12.97 -6.85 5.98
C LEU A 243 -14.26 -7.21 5.24
#